data_e375302914271faaf0151574db5cec93
#
_entry.id   e375302914271faaf0151574db5cec93
#
_cell.length_a   1.000
_cell.length_b   1.000
_cell.length_c   1.000
_cell.angle_alpha   90.00
_cell.angle_beta   90.00
_cell.angle_gamma   90.00
#
_symmetry.space_group_name_H-M   'P 1'
#
loop_
_entity.id
_entity.type
_entity.pdbx_description
1 polymer ?
#
loop_
_entity_poly.entity_id
_entity_poly.type
_entity_poly.pdbx_seq_one_letter_code
_entity_poly.pdbx_strand_id
1 'polypeptide(L)'
;MKKSDRLLNIAKSNNIEILEKYMENSKIEGLYSDNTVLINTIIQDEKYNQVLGHELGHHFTLEGNNLLEHQCKDLQEFFADAWSYREVVPLHKLAQYKLWEYEEWEVLECENITHDFLCKTFEYYKNRFGYETIEIDDYIINFLPEFSVRKAY
;
A
#
# COMPACT_ATOMS: atom_id res chain seq x y z
N MET A 1 7.24 -15.23 7.66
CA MET A 1 6.77 -14.14 6.75
C MET A 1 5.32 -13.85 7.01
N LYS A 2 5.00 -12.61 7.31
CA LYS A 2 3.62 -12.17 7.52
C LYS A 2 3.04 -11.54 6.24
N LYS A 3 2.32 -12.35 5.48
CA LYS A 3 1.62 -11.88 4.28
C LYS A 3 0.30 -11.21 4.66
N SER A 4 -0.05 -10.15 3.96
CA SER A 4 -1.30 -9.43 4.19
C SER A 4 -2.50 -10.24 3.71
N ASP A 5 -3.32 -10.71 4.63
CA ASP A 5 -4.57 -11.40 4.31
C ASP A 5 -5.50 -10.52 3.47
N ARG A 6 -5.52 -9.21 3.76
CA ARG A 6 -6.31 -8.24 3.01
C ARG A 6 -5.93 -8.23 1.53
N LEU A 7 -4.63 -8.11 1.22
CA LEU A 7 -4.15 -8.09 -0.17
C LEU A 7 -4.39 -9.43 -0.86
N LEU A 8 -4.16 -10.54 -0.17
CA LEU A 8 -4.42 -11.87 -0.71
C LEU A 8 -5.90 -12.07 -1.02
N ASN A 9 -6.79 -11.59 -0.16
CA ASN A 9 -8.24 -11.65 -0.39
C ASN A 9 -8.68 -10.76 -1.54
N ILE A 10 -8.10 -9.56 -1.69
CA ILE A 10 -8.35 -8.68 -2.84
C ILE A 10 -7.98 -9.41 -4.14
N ALA A 11 -6.80 -10.01 -4.19
CA ALA A 11 -6.34 -10.75 -5.37
C ALA A 11 -7.29 -11.91 -5.70
N LYS A 12 -7.62 -12.72 -4.70
CA LYS A 12 -8.53 -13.86 -4.86
C LYS A 12 -9.91 -13.45 -5.36
N SER A 13 -10.47 -12.40 -4.78
CA SER A 13 -11.80 -11.90 -5.15
C SER A 13 -11.85 -11.33 -6.58
N ASN A 14 -10.71 -10.96 -7.14
CA ASN A 14 -10.60 -10.40 -8.49
C ASN A 14 -9.96 -11.37 -9.49
N ASN A 15 -9.81 -12.64 -9.11
CA ASN A 15 -9.22 -13.70 -9.94
C ASN A 15 -7.80 -13.36 -10.41
N ILE A 16 -7.02 -12.74 -9.53
CA ILE A 16 -5.61 -12.43 -9.77
C ILE A 16 -4.76 -13.55 -9.15
N GLU A 17 -3.95 -14.18 -9.98
CA GLU A 17 -3.02 -15.21 -9.52
C GLU A 17 -1.75 -14.56 -8.95
N ILE A 18 -1.27 -15.08 -7.82
CA ILE A 18 -0.02 -14.62 -7.21
C ILE A 18 0.97 -15.78 -7.27
N LEU A 19 2.08 -15.55 -7.95
CA LEU A 19 3.15 -16.54 -8.09
C LEU A 19 4.44 -15.99 -7.48
N GLU A 20 5.10 -16.81 -6.69
CA GLU A 20 6.40 -16.51 -6.11
C GLU A 20 7.45 -17.27 -6.92
N LYS A 21 8.36 -16.56 -7.57
CA LYS A 21 9.34 -17.13 -8.47
C LYS A 21 10.70 -16.44 -8.33
N TYR A 22 11.76 -17.21 -8.35
CA TYR A 22 13.10 -16.64 -8.43
C TYR A 22 13.31 -15.95 -9.78
N MET A 23 13.74 -14.71 -9.73
CA MET A 23 14.13 -13.92 -10.91
C MET A 23 15.58 -13.47 -10.71
N GLU A 24 16.42 -13.76 -11.70
CA GLU A 24 17.85 -13.48 -11.64
C GLU A 24 18.16 -11.98 -11.48
N ASN A 25 17.36 -11.13 -12.12
CA ASN A 25 17.53 -9.69 -11.99
C ASN A 25 16.99 -9.20 -10.64
N SER A 26 17.88 -8.93 -9.70
CA SER A 26 17.55 -8.47 -8.35
C SER A 26 16.88 -7.09 -8.31
N LYS A 27 16.93 -6.33 -9.41
CA LYS A 27 16.23 -5.03 -9.50
C LYS A 27 14.74 -5.20 -9.74
N ILE A 28 14.31 -6.39 -10.20
CA ILE A 28 12.90 -6.70 -10.39
C ILE A 28 12.41 -7.38 -9.12
N GLU A 29 11.66 -6.64 -8.33
CA GLU A 29 11.06 -7.14 -7.09
C GLU A 29 9.73 -7.84 -7.35
N GLY A 30 8.95 -7.34 -8.30
CA GLY A 30 7.68 -7.91 -8.73
C GLY A 30 7.35 -7.52 -10.17
N LEU A 31 6.35 -8.18 -10.74
CA LEU A 31 5.81 -7.88 -12.06
C LEU A 31 4.32 -8.19 -12.08
N TYR A 32 3.56 -7.35 -12.77
CA TYR A 32 2.15 -7.60 -13.05
C TYR A 32 1.92 -7.74 -14.56
N SER A 33 1.21 -8.76 -14.98
CA SER A 33 0.75 -8.96 -16.35
C SER A 33 -0.41 -9.95 -16.40
N ASP A 34 -1.43 -9.64 -17.18
CA ASP A 34 -2.54 -10.57 -17.49
C ASP A 34 -3.14 -11.26 -16.25
N ASN A 35 -3.61 -10.48 -15.29
CA ASN A 35 -4.21 -10.96 -14.05
C ASN A 35 -3.27 -11.86 -13.21
N THR A 36 -1.97 -11.68 -13.40
CA THR A 36 -0.95 -12.44 -12.66
C THR A 36 0.07 -11.50 -12.05
N VAL A 37 0.32 -11.65 -10.76
CA VAL A 37 1.40 -10.99 -10.04
C VAL A 37 2.52 -11.99 -9.81
N LEU A 38 3.72 -11.64 -10.25
CA LEU A 38 4.95 -12.38 -9.93
C LEU A 38 5.70 -11.65 -8.84
N ILE A 39 6.07 -12.35 -7.77
CA ILE A 39 6.91 -11.82 -6.71
C ILE A 39 8.27 -12.51 -6.77
N ASN A 40 9.33 -11.74 -6.84
CA ASN A 40 10.68 -12.29 -6.82
C ASN A 40 11.03 -12.80 -5.42
N THR A 41 11.35 -14.09 -5.32
CA THR A 41 11.65 -14.72 -4.03
C THR A 41 12.93 -14.22 -3.35
N ILE A 42 13.75 -13.43 -4.06
CA ILE A 42 14.98 -12.85 -3.53
C ILE A 42 14.72 -11.66 -2.59
N ILE A 43 13.52 -11.08 -2.62
CA ILE A 43 13.20 -9.91 -1.79
C ILE A 43 13.19 -10.27 -0.30
N GLN A 44 13.48 -9.28 0.53
CA GLN A 44 13.37 -9.42 1.98
C GLN A 44 11.90 -9.57 2.39
N ASP A 45 11.64 -10.29 3.47
CA ASP A 45 10.28 -10.59 3.94
C ASP A 45 9.44 -9.33 4.17
N GLU A 46 10.02 -8.28 4.74
CA GLU A 46 9.33 -7.01 5.01
C GLU A 46 8.96 -6.23 3.75
N LYS A 47 9.48 -6.62 2.59
CA LYS A 47 9.11 -6.02 1.31
C LYS A 47 7.93 -6.72 0.63
N TYR A 48 7.55 -7.91 1.08
CA TYR A 48 6.54 -8.71 0.40
C TYR A 48 5.21 -7.96 0.22
N ASN A 49 4.66 -7.42 1.28
CA ASN A 49 3.34 -6.77 1.24
C ASN A 49 3.37 -5.50 0.39
N GLN A 50 4.42 -4.70 0.47
CA GLN A 50 4.53 -3.48 -0.34
C GLN A 50 4.74 -3.79 -1.82
N VAL A 51 5.49 -4.83 -2.16
CA VAL A 51 5.66 -5.26 -3.56
C VAL A 51 4.36 -5.82 -4.10
N LEU A 52 3.69 -6.69 -3.35
CA LEU A 52 2.38 -7.21 -3.74
C LEU A 52 1.37 -6.07 -3.93
N GLY A 53 1.33 -5.11 -3.01
CA GLY A 53 0.46 -3.94 -3.11
C GLY A 53 0.72 -3.11 -4.36
N HIS A 54 1.98 -2.89 -4.72
CA HIS A 54 2.37 -2.16 -5.92
C HIS A 54 1.90 -2.88 -7.20
N GLU A 55 2.15 -4.19 -7.29
CA GLU A 55 1.76 -4.97 -8.47
C GLU A 55 0.24 -5.09 -8.61
N LEU A 56 -0.49 -5.27 -7.50
CA LEU A 56 -1.95 -5.18 -7.52
C LEU A 56 -2.42 -3.77 -7.92
N GLY A 57 -1.69 -2.75 -7.50
CA GLY A 57 -1.94 -1.37 -7.93
C GLY A 57 -1.93 -1.20 -9.43
N HIS A 58 -1.01 -1.85 -10.13
CA HIS A 58 -1.01 -1.86 -11.61
C HIS A 58 -2.30 -2.46 -12.17
N HIS A 59 -2.78 -3.57 -11.61
CA HIS A 59 -4.05 -4.15 -12.04
C HIS A 59 -5.20 -3.15 -11.92
N PHE A 60 -5.39 -2.57 -10.72
CA PHE A 60 -6.56 -1.75 -10.43
C PHE A 60 -6.51 -0.36 -11.06
N THR A 61 -5.34 0.12 -11.43
CA THR A 61 -5.20 1.45 -12.05
C THR A 61 -5.08 1.39 -13.57
N LEU A 62 -4.65 0.27 -14.15
CA LEU A 62 -4.54 0.09 -15.60
C LEU A 62 -5.78 -0.58 -16.21
N GLU A 63 -6.23 -1.67 -15.62
CA GLU A 63 -7.26 -2.56 -16.17
C GLU A 63 -8.65 -1.92 -16.32
N GLY A 64 -8.98 -0.89 -15.65
CA GLY A 64 -10.29 -0.23 -15.77
C GLY A 64 -10.22 1.13 -16.45
N ASN A 65 -9.06 1.55 -16.96
CA ASN A 65 -8.85 2.90 -17.41
C ASN A 65 -7.94 2.95 -18.65
N ASN A 66 -8.55 2.85 -19.84
CA ASN A 66 -7.80 2.90 -21.09
C ASN A 66 -6.98 4.20 -21.28
N LEU A 67 -7.31 5.26 -20.55
CA LEU A 67 -6.52 6.49 -20.57
C LEU A 67 -5.16 6.32 -19.94
N LEU A 68 -5.04 5.46 -18.91
CA LEU A 68 -3.78 5.22 -18.23
C LEU A 68 -2.82 4.33 -19.03
N GLU A 69 -3.36 3.44 -19.88
CA GLU A 69 -2.54 2.60 -20.75
C GLU A 69 -1.69 3.42 -21.72
N HIS A 70 -2.15 4.62 -22.06
CA HIS A 70 -1.47 5.55 -22.95
C HIS A 70 -0.67 6.64 -22.21
N GLN A 71 -0.67 6.60 -20.87
CA GLN A 71 0.08 7.54 -20.07
C GLN A 71 1.56 7.16 -20.00
N CYS A 72 2.40 8.11 -19.64
CA CYS A 72 3.81 7.81 -19.40
C CYS A 72 3.99 6.84 -18.22
N LYS A 73 5.06 6.08 -18.27
CA LYS A 73 5.37 5.06 -17.27
C LYS A 73 5.41 5.63 -15.85
N ASP A 74 5.96 6.83 -15.67
CA ASP A 74 6.07 7.46 -14.35
C ASP A 74 4.70 7.71 -13.72
N LEU A 75 3.71 8.09 -14.53
CA LEU A 75 2.36 8.30 -14.05
C LEU A 75 1.67 6.98 -13.66
N GLN A 76 1.91 5.92 -14.44
CA GLN A 76 1.42 4.59 -14.12
C GLN A 76 1.98 4.09 -12.79
N GLU A 77 3.31 4.27 -12.59
CA GLU A 77 3.97 3.93 -11.33
C GLU A 77 3.42 4.74 -10.16
N PHE A 78 3.20 6.05 -10.36
CA PHE A 78 2.59 6.90 -9.34
C PHE A 78 1.23 6.38 -8.88
N PHE A 79 0.36 6.00 -9.81
CA PHE A 79 -0.97 5.49 -9.46
C PHE A 79 -0.91 4.12 -8.78
N ALA A 80 0.00 3.25 -9.22
CA ALA A 80 0.22 1.96 -8.57
C ALA A 80 0.72 2.14 -7.14
N ASP A 81 1.68 3.04 -6.92
CA ASP A 81 2.17 3.39 -5.59
C ASP A 81 1.06 3.96 -4.70
N ALA A 82 0.28 4.90 -5.22
CA ALA A 82 -0.83 5.51 -4.49
C ALA A 82 -1.86 4.47 -4.06
N TRP A 83 -2.19 3.54 -4.93
CA TRP A 83 -3.06 2.41 -4.60
C TRP A 83 -2.46 1.56 -3.48
N SER A 84 -1.17 1.24 -3.58
CA SER A 84 -0.49 0.41 -2.59
C SER A 84 -0.48 1.06 -1.20
N TYR A 85 -0.22 2.37 -1.12
CA TYR A 85 -0.24 3.08 0.16
C TYR A 85 -1.61 2.97 0.85
N ARG A 86 -2.69 3.16 0.10
CA ARG A 86 -4.05 3.09 0.63
C ARG A 86 -4.46 1.67 1.05
N GLU A 87 -3.99 0.66 0.36
CA GLU A 87 -4.44 -0.72 0.57
C GLU A 87 -3.53 -1.53 1.50
N VAL A 88 -2.24 -1.25 1.52
CA VAL A 88 -1.31 -1.93 2.44
C VAL A 88 -1.47 -1.40 3.86
N VAL A 89 -1.53 -0.06 4.02
CA VAL A 89 -1.80 0.58 5.30
C VAL A 89 -2.99 1.52 5.17
N PRO A 90 -4.22 0.98 5.23
CA PRO A 90 -5.43 1.80 5.13
C PRO A 90 -5.48 2.90 6.21
N LEU A 91 -6.11 4.01 5.86
CA LEU A 91 -6.16 5.19 6.72
C LEU A 91 -6.72 4.88 8.11
N HIS A 92 -7.76 4.04 8.21
CA HIS A 92 -8.35 3.66 9.50
C HIS A 92 -7.36 2.89 10.39
N LYS A 93 -6.46 2.09 9.79
CA LYS A 93 -5.42 1.39 10.54
C LYS A 93 -4.35 2.35 11.06
N LEU A 94 -3.95 3.31 10.23
CA LEU A 94 -2.98 4.34 10.64
C LEU A 94 -3.54 5.14 11.82
N ALA A 95 -4.83 5.49 11.75
CA ALA A 95 -5.54 6.17 12.84
C ALA A 95 -5.56 5.33 14.12
N GLN A 96 -5.87 4.05 13.99
CA GLN A 96 -5.93 3.11 15.11
C GLN A 96 -4.57 2.98 15.82
N TYR A 97 -3.49 2.83 15.05
CA TYR A 97 -2.14 2.76 15.62
C TYR A 97 -1.77 4.04 16.37
N LYS A 98 -2.11 5.19 15.81
CA LYS A 98 -1.85 6.48 16.48
C LYS A 98 -2.65 6.58 17.79
N LEU A 99 -3.93 6.22 17.76
CA LEU A 99 -4.79 6.29 18.94
C LEU A 99 -4.35 5.32 20.04
N TRP A 100 -3.84 4.15 19.65
CA TRP A 100 -3.31 3.15 20.59
C TRP A 100 -1.88 3.44 21.03
N GLU A 101 -1.30 4.53 20.57
CA GLU A 101 0.06 4.96 20.92
C GLU A 101 1.13 3.92 20.55
N TYR A 102 0.93 3.24 19.42
CA TYR A 102 1.93 2.31 18.90
C TYR A 102 3.19 3.07 18.50
N GLU A 103 4.34 2.50 18.85
CA GLU A 103 5.63 2.95 18.34
C GLU A 103 5.79 2.55 16.87
N GLU A 104 6.63 3.28 16.14
CA GLU A 104 6.84 3.01 14.71
C GLU A 104 7.21 1.55 14.44
N TRP A 105 8.16 1.00 15.23
CA TRP A 105 8.60 -0.38 15.02
C TRP A 105 7.47 -1.40 15.20
N GLU A 106 6.51 -1.13 16.06
CA GLU A 106 5.33 -1.98 16.25
C GLU A 106 4.45 -1.98 15.00
N VAL A 107 4.26 -0.81 14.39
CA VAL A 107 3.50 -0.68 13.13
C VAL A 107 4.19 -1.45 12.01
N LEU A 108 5.52 -1.29 11.89
CA LEU A 108 6.30 -2.00 10.86
C LEU A 108 6.18 -3.52 11.02
N GLU A 109 6.23 -4.01 12.25
CA GLU A 109 6.07 -5.43 12.54
C GLU A 109 4.65 -5.93 12.26
N CYS A 110 3.64 -5.18 12.72
CA CYS A 110 2.23 -5.55 12.52
C CYS A 110 1.85 -5.64 11.05
N GLU A 111 2.29 -4.69 10.25
CA GLU A 111 1.95 -4.63 8.82
C GLU A 111 2.97 -5.35 7.93
N ASN A 112 4.10 -5.75 8.48
CA ASN A 112 5.23 -6.34 7.76
C ASN A 112 5.61 -5.49 6.54
N ILE A 113 6.04 -4.28 6.81
CA ILE A 113 6.47 -3.27 5.83
C ILE A 113 7.80 -2.66 6.25
N THR A 114 8.47 -2.00 5.30
CA THR A 114 9.69 -1.27 5.61
C THR A 114 9.40 0.13 6.16
N HIS A 115 10.38 0.68 6.89
CA HIS A 115 10.33 2.07 7.34
C HIS A 115 10.10 3.04 6.18
N ASP A 116 10.84 2.86 5.08
CA ASP A 116 10.70 3.69 3.88
C ASP A 116 9.26 3.69 3.33
N PHE A 117 8.65 2.51 3.25
CA PHE A 117 7.28 2.39 2.78
C PHE A 117 6.28 3.10 3.70
N LEU A 118 6.45 2.97 5.01
CA LEU A 118 5.59 3.66 5.97
C LEU A 118 5.73 5.19 5.84
N CYS A 119 6.96 5.70 5.71
CA CYS A 119 7.20 7.13 5.49
C CYS A 119 6.53 7.64 4.22
N LYS A 120 6.66 6.91 3.12
CA LYS A 120 6.00 7.26 1.84
C LYS A 120 4.49 7.21 1.94
N THR A 121 3.94 6.23 2.63
CA THR A 121 2.50 6.12 2.90
C THR A 121 1.99 7.34 3.66
N PHE A 122 2.69 7.73 4.71
CA PHE A 122 2.35 8.91 5.52
C PHE A 122 2.42 10.19 4.69
N GLU A 123 3.48 10.38 3.91
CA GLU A 123 3.63 11.53 3.01
C GLU A 123 2.52 11.58 1.96
N TYR A 124 2.12 10.42 1.42
CA TYR A 124 1.01 10.34 0.50
C TYR A 124 -0.29 10.88 1.12
N TYR A 125 -0.65 10.42 2.31
CA TYR A 125 -1.86 10.89 2.99
C TYR A 125 -1.77 12.38 3.36
N LYS A 126 -0.63 12.83 3.85
CA LYS A 126 -0.37 14.22 4.20
C LYS A 126 -0.54 15.15 2.99
N ASN A 127 0.01 14.75 1.84
CA ASN A 127 -0.11 15.53 0.61
C ASN A 127 -1.54 15.53 0.06
N ARG A 128 -2.24 14.40 0.19
CA ARG A 128 -3.62 14.27 -0.29
C ARG A 128 -4.60 15.11 0.53
N PHE A 129 -4.48 15.09 1.85
CA PHE A 129 -5.46 15.72 2.74
C PHE A 129 -5.05 17.08 3.25
N GLY A 130 -3.75 17.38 3.32
CA GLY A 130 -3.27 18.69 3.77
C GLY A 130 -3.80 19.06 5.15
N TYR A 131 -4.46 20.19 5.24
CA TYR A 131 -5.07 20.71 6.48
C TYR A 131 -6.51 20.26 6.70
N GLU A 132 -7.06 19.43 5.83
CA GLU A 132 -8.43 18.92 5.97
C GLU A 132 -8.59 18.06 7.22
N THR A 133 -9.74 18.16 7.86
CA THR A 133 -10.17 17.23 8.91
C THR A 133 -10.90 16.08 8.26
N ILE A 134 -10.46 14.86 8.50
CA ILE A 134 -11.00 13.65 7.88
C ILE A 134 -11.79 12.87 8.93
N GLU A 135 -13.03 12.54 8.60
CA GLU A 135 -13.83 11.58 9.37
C GLU A 135 -13.86 10.26 8.63
N ILE A 136 -13.38 9.20 9.28
CA ILE A 136 -13.46 7.85 8.74
C ILE A 136 -13.75 6.87 9.89
N ASP A 137 -14.76 6.04 9.72
CA ASP A 137 -15.27 5.17 10.79
C ASP A 137 -15.57 6.02 12.03
N ASP A 138 -14.98 5.71 13.17
CA ASP A 138 -15.15 6.47 14.43
C ASP A 138 -13.97 7.41 14.71
N TYR A 139 -13.14 7.70 13.69
CA TYR A 139 -11.92 8.49 13.86
C TYR A 139 -12.07 9.85 13.23
N ILE A 140 -11.48 10.85 13.89
CA ILE A 140 -11.26 12.19 13.35
C ILE A 140 -9.76 12.39 13.25
N ILE A 141 -9.29 12.64 12.03
CA ILE A 141 -7.87 12.63 11.68
C ILE A 141 -7.47 13.98 11.11
N ASN A 142 -6.35 14.52 11.57
CA ASN A 142 -5.68 15.67 10.98
C ASN A 142 -4.23 15.32 10.69
N PHE A 143 -3.74 15.64 9.50
CA PHE A 143 -2.32 15.44 9.15
C PHE A 143 -1.49 16.68 9.39
N LEU A 144 -2.04 17.88 9.18
CA LEU A 144 -1.36 19.15 9.38
C LEU A 144 -2.16 20.05 10.33
N PRO A 145 -1.52 20.88 11.15
CA PRO A 145 -0.07 21.14 11.22
C PRO A 145 0.73 19.98 11.82
N GLU A 146 0.09 19.06 12.56
CA GLU A 146 0.70 17.84 13.05
C GLU A 146 -0.30 16.67 12.98
N PHE A 147 0.22 15.46 12.91
CA PHE A 147 -0.61 14.25 12.84
C PHE A 147 -1.29 14.00 14.18
N SER A 148 -2.60 14.06 14.18
CA SER A 148 -3.43 13.82 15.36
C SER A 148 -4.66 12.98 15.01
N VAL A 149 -5.06 12.12 15.96
CA VAL A 149 -6.24 11.26 15.82
C VAL A 149 -7.01 11.31 17.12
N ARG A 150 -8.33 11.43 17.01
CA ARG A 150 -9.23 11.30 18.15
C ARG A 150 -10.48 10.53 17.76
N LYS A 151 -11.17 9.99 18.76
CA LYS A 151 -12.47 9.36 18.52
C LYS A 151 -13.53 10.42 18.28
N ALA A 152 -14.52 10.08 17.42
CA ALA A 152 -15.65 10.97 17.13
C ALA A 152 -16.61 11.08 18.31
N TYR A 153 -16.63 10.10 19.23
CA TYR A 153 -17.50 10.04 20.41
C TYR A 153 -16.75 9.73 21.69
#